data_14ac0e913c2497e6dc045a4839d11bf3
#
_entry.id   14ac0e913c2497e6dc045a4839d11bf3
#
_cell.length_a   1.000
_cell.length_b   1.000
_cell.length_c   1.000
_cell.angle_alpha   90.00
_cell.angle_beta   90.00
_cell.angle_gamma   90.00
#
_symmetry.space_group_name_H-M   'P 1'
#
loop_
_entity.id
_entity.type
_entity.pdbx_description
1 polymer ?
#
loop_
_entity_poly.entity_id
_entity_poly.type
_entity_poly.pdbx_seq_one_letter_code
_entity_poly.pdbx_strand_id
1 'polypeptide(L)'
;MYQIYPRSFQDSDGDGVGDLEGIRRRLDHLAWLGVDAVWLSPFFRSPMADFGYDVADHCDVDPLFGTLADFDNLVARAHDLGIRVLIDWVPNHTSDRHPWFVESRSSRSSSRRDWYVWRDGRPDRPPNNWQAAFSDGPTWSWDEPTGQWYLHLFLREQPDLNWANPKVVEAMQRVLRFWLDRGVDGFRADAVHAIGKDPALPDAPEKWTGMPWSALNDHQSTHDILRGLRRLIDSYPGDRVMVGEVFLLSTAAVARYYGRDDELHLAFNFPPLFAPWEAGAWRHRIDRVVEELDPRGAWPTWVLSNHDNPRHRTRYGSEDRARAAAVLLLTLRGTPFIYMGEELGLETAEIPAEGRLDPGGRDGSRAPMPWDGSPDHGWPPGDGRRRAAPWLPWPPQAGVRNVAALQRDPASILNLYRRLLAARRRSPALSIGSWSPLASPPDVLAYERAAGDDRRLVIINFGDRDAPVPAPGGPWRVEVSTEEPSDGEEYAGIVPGPGAVVLSDAPC
;
A
#
# COMPACT_ATOMS: atom_id res chain seq x y z
N MET A 1 -0.19 -8.94 -4.42
CA MET A 1 0.42 -7.69 -4.93
C MET A 1 1.56 -7.30 -4.00
N TYR A 2 2.68 -6.78 -4.51
CA TYR A 2 3.86 -6.43 -3.71
C TYR A 2 4.17 -4.94 -3.88
N GLN A 3 4.23 -4.19 -2.78
CA GLN A 3 4.54 -2.77 -2.79
C GLN A 3 6.04 -2.55 -2.74
N ILE A 4 6.55 -1.76 -3.68
CA ILE A 4 7.94 -1.29 -3.73
C ILE A 4 7.98 0.21 -3.44
N TYR A 5 8.79 0.60 -2.47
CA TYR A 5 9.17 1.99 -2.25
C TYR A 5 10.52 2.23 -2.96
N PRO A 6 10.52 2.89 -4.15
CA PRO A 6 11.69 2.91 -5.05
C PRO A 6 12.99 3.30 -4.38
N ARG A 7 13.00 4.40 -3.61
CA ARG A 7 14.17 4.93 -2.90
C ARG A 7 14.88 3.92 -1.99
N SER A 8 14.17 2.89 -1.52
CA SER A 8 14.63 1.96 -0.50
C SER A 8 14.71 0.52 -0.99
N PHE A 9 14.48 0.25 -2.28
CA PHE A 9 14.44 -1.12 -2.75
C PHE A 9 15.81 -1.62 -3.21
N GLN A 10 16.44 -0.95 -4.17
CA GLN A 10 17.79 -1.26 -4.66
C GLN A 10 18.38 -0.05 -5.36
N ASP A 11 19.54 0.37 -4.91
CA ASP A 11 20.43 1.32 -5.58
C ASP A 11 21.18 0.60 -6.71
N SER A 12 21.26 1.18 -7.89
CA SER A 12 21.97 0.58 -9.02
C SER A 12 23.26 1.30 -9.40
N ASP A 13 23.47 2.53 -8.95
CA ASP A 13 24.57 3.41 -9.34
C ASP A 13 25.46 3.89 -8.17
N GLY A 14 25.07 3.62 -6.91
CA GLY A 14 25.85 3.86 -5.72
C GLY A 14 25.70 5.25 -5.14
N ASP A 15 24.62 5.96 -5.44
CA ASP A 15 24.31 7.28 -4.88
C ASP A 15 23.63 7.21 -3.50
N GLY A 16 23.28 6.01 -3.02
CA GLY A 16 22.64 5.75 -1.75
C GLY A 16 21.11 5.78 -1.82
N VAL A 17 20.53 5.93 -2.99
CA VAL A 17 19.09 5.95 -3.24
C VAL A 17 18.72 4.83 -4.21
N GLY A 18 17.67 4.09 -3.92
CA GLY A 18 17.15 3.08 -4.84
C GLY A 18 16.51 3.72 -6.07
N ASP A 19 16.56 3.02 -7.20
CA ASP A 19 16.17 3.51 -8.51
C ASP A 19 15.45 2.44 -9.35
N LEU A 20 14.91 2.85 -10.54
CA LEU A 20 14.14 1.97 -11.43
C LEU A 20 14.99 0.81 -11.99
N GLU A 21 16.25 1.06 -12.32
CA GLU A 21 17.18 0.03 -12.80
C GLU A 21 17.47 -0.98 -11.68
N GLY A 22 17.65 -0.51 -10.44
CA GLY A 22 17.80 -1.36 -9.26
C GLY A 22 16.57 -2.26 -9.06
N ILE A 23 15.36 -1.71 -9.19
CA ILE A 23 14.13 -2.51 -9.15
C ILE A 23 14.15 -3.56 -10.26
N ARG A 24 14.46 -3.17 -11.51
CA ARG A 24 14.51 -4.08 -12.66
C ARG A 24 15.46 -5.26 -12.41
N ARG A 25 16.64 -5.02 -11.82
CA ARG A 25 17.62 -6.06 -11.47
C ARG A 25 17.11 -7.05 -10.42
N ARG A 26 16.13 -6.66 -9.60
CA ARG A 26 15.58 -7.48 -8.50
C ARG A 26 14.23 -8.14 -8.82
N LEU A 27 13.69 -7.94 -10.01
CA LEU A 27 12.42 -8.57 -10.42
C LEU A 27 12.47 -10.11 -10.40
N ASP A 28 13.63 -10.72 -10.67
CA ASP A 28 13.79 -12.17 -10.57
C ASP A 28 13.55 -12.71 -9.16
N HIS A 29 13.89 -11.94 -8.11
CA HIS A 29 13.56 -12.28 -6.73
C HIS A 29 12.04 -12.30 -6.51
N LEU A 30 11.33 -11.31 -7.03
CA LEU A 30 9.87 -11.22 -6.90
C LEU A 30 9.15 -12.34 -7.68
N ALA A 31 9.66 -12.69 -8.85
CA ALA A 31 9.19 -13.85 -9.60
C ALA A 31 9.44 -15.16 -8.83
N TRP A 32 10.62 -15.32 -8.22
CA TRP A 32 10.96 -16.47 -7.37
C TRP A 32 10.06 -16.54 -6.12
N LEU A 33 9.75 -15.40 -5.52
CA LEU A 33 8.84 -15.32 -4.36
C LEU A 33 7.41 -15.73 -4.74
N GLY A 34 7.01 -15.51 -6.01
CA GLY A 34 5.68 -15.83 -6.51
C GLY A 34 4.71 -14.66 -6.49
N VAL A 35 5.20 -13.44 -6.68
CA VAL A 35 4.40 -12.21 -6.79
C VAL A 35 3.72 -12.13 -8.16
N ASP A 36 2.45 -11.75 -8.21
CA ASP A 36 1.69 -11.60 -9.48
C ASP A 36 1.70 -10.15 -10.00
N ALA A 37 1.85 -9.17 -9.10
CA ALA A 37 1.87 -7.77 -9.47
C ALA A 37 2.71 -6.95 -8.47
N VAL A 38 3.39 -5.92 -8.98
CA VAL A 38 4.08 -4.91 -8.19
C VAL A 38 3.32 -3.59 -8.21
N TRP A 39 3.36 -2.87 -7.10
CA TRP A 39 2.94 -1.48 -7.01
C TRP A 39 4.17 -0.63 -6.66
N LEU A 40 4.53 0.31 -7.54
CA LEU A 40 5.61 1.27 -7.34
C LEU A 40 5.05 2.54 -6.69
N SER A 41 5.57 2.91 -5.50
CA SER A 41 5.32 4.23 -4.91
C SER A 41 5.93 5.32 -5.81
N PRO A 42 5.57 6.63 -5.65
CA PRO A 42 5.90 7.66 -6.63
C PRO A 42 7.39 7.75 -6.99
N PHE A 43 7.65 7.84 -8.28
CA PHE A 43 8.97 8.06 -8.90
C PHE A 43 8.96 9.22 -9.89
N PHE A 44 7.87 9.98 -9.92
CA PHE A 44 7.68 11.15 -10.79
C PHE A 44 8.60 12.31 -10.39
N ARG A 45 8.80 13.27 -11.29
CA ARG A 45 9.51 14.51 -10.94
C ARG A 45 8.88 15.17 -9.73
N SER A 46 9.72 15.40 -8.73
CA SER A 46 9.29 15.96 -7.44
C SER A 46 10.42 16.76 -6.79
N PRO A 47 10.13 17.90 -6.15
CA PRO A 47 11.07 18.57 -5.25
C PRO A 47 11.37 17.78 -3.96
N MET A 48 10.66 16.67 -3.72
CA MET A 48 10.83 15.77 -2.59
C MET A 48 10.46 16.38 -1.22
N ALA A 49 9.54 17.33 -1.19
CA ALA A 49 9.00 17.85 0.07
C ALA A 49 8.22 16.76 0.84
N ASP A 50 7.54 15.88 0.10
CA ASP A 50 6.87 14.66 0.60
C ASP A 50 7.37 13.42 -0.15
N PHE A 51 8.68 13.35 -0.40
CA PHE A 51 9.36 12.18 -0.96
C PHE A 51 8.70 11.53 -2.18
N GLY A 52 8.21 12.37 -3.11
CA GLY A 52 7.63 11.95 -4.38
C GLY A 52 6.13 12.18 -4.49
N TYR A 53 5.41 12.38 -3.37
CA TYR A 53 3.98 12.69 -3.38
C TYR A 53 3.69 14.15 -3.74
N ASP A 54 4.66 15.08 -3.64
CA ASP A 54 4.61 16.44 -4.18
C ASP A 54 5.06 16.45 -5.64
N VAL A 55 4.18 16.00 -6.54
CA VAL A 55 4.48 15.78 -7.96
C VAL A 55 4.59 17.09 -8.73
N ALA A 56 5.75 17.34 -9.37
CA ALA A 56 6.00 18.49 -10.22
C ALA A 56 5.75 18.21 -11.72
N ASP A 57 5.85 16.96 -12.15
CA ASP A 57 5.45 16.48 -13.48
C ASP A 57 4.99 15.02 -13.38
N HIS A 58 3.71 14.78 -13.68
CA HIS A 58 3.11 13.44 -13.60
C HIS A 58 3.47 12.53 -14.78
N CYS A 59 4.09 13.08 -15.83
CA CYS A 59 4.38 12.35 -17.07
C CYS A 59 5.88 12.16 -17.32
N ASP A 60 6.71 12.38 -16.31
CA ASP A 60 8.15 12.17 -16.41
C ASP A 60 8.69 11.47 -15.14
N VAL A 61 9.83 10.83 -15.28
CA VAL A 61 10.57 10.19 -14.18
C VAL A 61 11.52 11.21 -13.56
N ASP A 62 11.60 11.24 -12.21
CA ASP A 62 12.59 12.06 -11.54
C ASP A 62 14.01 11.51 -11.85
N PRO A 63 14.97 12.39 -12.20
CA PRO A 63 16.36 11.98 -12.48
C PRO A 63 17.01 11.17 -11.37
N LEU A 64 16.53 11.30 -10.14
CA LEU A 64 16.96 10.49 -8.99
C LEU A 64 16.64 9.00 -9.17
N PHE A 65 15.58 8.68 -9.91
CA PHE A 65 15.12 7.31 -10.13
C PHE A 65 15.44 6.78 -11.53
N GLY A 66 15.95 7.63 -12.43
CA GLY A 66 16.29 7.25 -13.79
C GLY A 66 15.51 8.04 -14.85
N THR A 67 15.12 7.37 -15.91
CA THR A 67 14.47 7.96 -17.09
C THR A 67 13.19 7.20 -17.47
N LEU A 68 12.39 7.78 -18.38
CA LEU A 68 11.26 7.07 -18.99
C LEU A 68 11.69 5.77 -19.70
N ALA A 69 12.89 5.73 -20.28
CA ALA A 69 13.42 4.52 -20.92
C ALA A 69 13.72 3.42 -19.88
N ASP A 70 14.22 3.79 -18.69
CA ASP A 70 14.44 2.84 -17.60
C ASP A 70 13.11 2.29 -17.09
N PHE A 71 12.09 3.13 -17.02
CA PHE A 71 10.74 2.68 -16.69
C PHE A 71 10.17 1.71 -17.74
N ASP A 72 10.28 2.04 -19.03
CA ASP A 72 9.83 1.16 -20.12
C ASP A 72 10.54 -0.21 -20.07
N ASN A 73 11.86 -0.22 -19.78
CA ASN A 73 12.64 -1.45 -19.60
C ASN A 73 12.20 -2.25 -18.37
N LEU A 74 11.84 -1.57 -17.28
CA LEU A 74 11.32 -2.22 -16.08
C LEU A 74 9.98 -2.90 -16.36
N VAL A 75 9.04 -2.20 -17.01
CA VAL A 75 7.72 -2.74 -17.36
C VAL A 75 7.87 -3.94 -18.29
N ALA A 76 8.68 -3.82 -19.34
CA ALA A 76 8.92 -4.93 -20.27
C ALA A 76 9.49 -6.17 -19.54
N ARG A 77 10.50 -5.97 -18.65
CA ARG A 77 11.07 -7.08 -17.86
C ARG A 77 10.05 -7.69 -16.89
N ALA A 78 9.22 -6.88 -16.23
CA ALA A 78 8.18 -7.39 -15.35
C ALA A 78 7.18 -8.27 -16.12
N HIS A 79 6.74 -7.81 -17.28
CA HIS A 79 5.83 -8.56 -18.16
C HIS A 79 6.44 -9.86 -18.66
N ASP A 80 7.74 -9.89 -19.03
CA ASP A 80 8.48 -11.12 -19.40
C ASP A 80 8.46 -12.15 -18.27
N LEU A 81 8.43 -11.70 -17.01
CA LEU A 81 8.34 -12.56 -15.83
C LEU A 81 6.89 -12.87 -15.41
N GLY A 82 5.89 -12.38 -16.14
CA GLY A 82 4.48 -12.54 -15.81
C GLY A 82 4.01 -11.67 -14.64
N ILE A 83 4.75 -10.62 -14.30
CA ILE A 83 4.44 -9.68 -13.21
C ILE A 83 3.77 -8.44 -13.80
N ARG A 84 2.59 -8.09 -13.27
CA ARG A 84 1.88 -6.84 -13.60
C ARG A 84 2.49 -5.65 -12.88
N VAL A 85 2.40 -4.46 -13.49
CA VAL A 85 2.96 -3.23 -12.92
C VAL A 85 1.86 -2.21 -12.66
N LEU A 86 1.68 -1.85 -11.39
CA LEU A 86 0.87 -0.70 -10.96
C LEU A 86 1.80 0.41 -10.52
N ILE A 87 1.39 1.64 -10.78
CA ILE A 87 2.10 2.83 -10.31
C ILE A 87 1.19 3.69 -9.42
N ASP A 88 1.79 4.49 -8.57
CA ASP A 88 1.03 5.51 -7.85
C ASP A 88 0.48 6.57 -8.81
N TRP A 89 -0.69 7.07 -8.53
CA TRP A 89 -1.28 8.23 -9.17
C TRP A 89 -1.77 9.18 -8.08
N VAL A 90 -1.23 10.39 -8.04
CA VAL A 90 -1.49 11.37 -7.00
C VAL A 90 -2.49 12.42 -7.51
N PRO A 91 -3.80 12.20 -7.32
CA PRO A 91 -4.83 13.07 -7.91
C PRO A 91 -5.24 14.28 -7.08
N ASN A 92 -5.06 14.25 -5.74
CA ASN A 92 -5.60 15.30 -4.90
C ASN A 92 -4.90 16.64 -5.07
N HIS A 93 -3.58 16.64 -5.26
CA HIS A 93 -2.73 17.82 -5.26
C HIS A 93 -1.58 17.67 -6.25
N THR A 94 -0.83 18.75 -6.45
CA THR A 94 0.46 18.75 -7.14
C THR A 94 1.51 19.36 -6.23
N SER A 95 2.80 19.32 -6.65
CA SER A 95 3.79 20.21 -6.04
C SER A 95 3.46 21.68 -6.28
N ASP A 96 3.88 22.56 -5.39
CA ASP A 96 3.89 24.01 -5.61
C ASP A 96 4.86 24.43 -6.73
N ARG A 97 5.72 23.51 -7.19
CA ARG A 97 6.63 23.67 -8.35
C ARG A 97 6.04 23.15 -9.65
N HIS A 98 4.87 22.53 -9.61
CA HIS A 98 4.20 22.08 -10.82
C HIS A 98 3.87 23.29 -11.73
N PRO A 99 4.11 23.22 -13.05
CA PRO A 99 3.82 24.33 -13.97
C PRO A 99 2.38 24.86 -13.87
N TRP A 100 1.41 23.97 -13.57
CA TRP A 100 0.02 24.40 -13.39
C TRP A 100 -0.16 25.32 -12.19
N PHE A 101 0.49 25.04 -11.05
CA PHE A 101 0.40 25.88 -9.87
C PHE A 101 1.19 27.18 -10.04
N VAL A 102 2.40 27.11 -10.60
CA VAL A 102 3.22 28.28 -10.89
C VAL A 102 2.44 29.28 -11.78
N GLU A 103 1.77 28.80 -12.83
CA GLU A 103 0.90 29.62 -13.66
C GLU A 103 -0.35 30.10 -12.90
N SER A 104 -1.03 29.23 -12.15
CA SER A 104 -2.19 29.58 -11.33
C SER A 104 -1.88 30.70 -10.34
N ARG A 105 -0.72 30.63 -9.69
CA ARG A 105 -0.26 31.59 -8.69
C ARG A 105 0.20 32.93 -9.28
N SER A 106 0.55 32.96 -10.57
CA SER A 106 1.15 34.15 -11.20
C SER A 106 0.22 35.37 -11.22
N SER A 107 -1.10 35.18 -11.24
CA SER A 107 -2.10 36.25 -11.23
C SER A 107 -3.49 35.73 -10.87
N ARG A 108 -4.32 36.59 -10.25
CA ARG A 108 -5.75 36.30 -10.02
C ARG A 108 -6.54 36.10 -11.33
N SER A 109 -6.04 36.62 -12.46
CA SER A 109 -6.63 36.46 -13.78
C SER A 109 -5.95 35.39 -14.64
N SER A 110 -5.05 34.57 -14.06
CA SER A 110 -4.40 33.48 -14.76
C SER A 110 -5.43 32.48 -15.33
N SER A 111 -5.18 31.96 -16.52
CA SER A 111 -6.02 30.96 -17.18
C SER A 111 -6.13 29.65 -16.41
N ARG A 112 -5.22 29.41 -15.46
CA ARG A 112 -5.20 28.26 -14.56
C ARG A 112 -5.56 28.61 -13.12
N ARG A 113 -6.04 29.85 -12.86
CA ARG A 113 -6.35 30.24 -11.47
C ARG A 113 -7.26 29.25 -10.77
N ASP A 114 -8.33 28.86 -11.42
CA ASP A 114 -9.36 27.94 -10.93
C ASP A 114 -9.01 26.44 -11.05
N TRP A 115 -7.76 26.13 -11.45
CA TRP A 115 -7.25 24.75 -11.40
C TRP A 115 -6.95 24.30 -9.98
N TYR A 116 -6.79 25.26 -9.06
CA TYR A 116 -6.57 25.05 -7.64
C TYR A 116 -7.64 25.74 -6.83
N VAL A 117 -7.75 25.36 -5.55
CA VAL A 117 -8.76 25.91 -4.67
C VAL A 117 -8.25 27.19 -4.01
N TRP A 118 -8.74 28.34 -4.46
CA TRP A 118 -8.37 29.66 -3.94
C TRP A 118 -9.57 30.31 -3.21
N ARG A 119 -9.28 31.10 -2.15
CA ARG A 119 -10.30 31.90 -1.43
C ARG A 119 -9.77 33.30 -1.12
N ASP A 120 -10.65 34.28 -1.25
CA ASP A 120 -10.41 35.61 -0.72
C ASP A 120 -10.41 35.59 0.81
N GLY A 121 -9.71 36.52 1.44
CA GLY A 121 -9.70 36.64 2.87
C GLY A 121 -8.70 37.67 3.38
N ARG A 122 -8.36 37.57 4.64
CA ARG A 122 -7.34 38.37 5.31
C ARG A 122 -6.20 37.45 5.76
N PRO A 123 -4.94 37.91 5.74
CA PRO A 123 -3.78 37.07 6.02
C PRO A 123 -3.77 36.50 7.45
N ASP A 124 -4.52 37.10 8.37
CA ASP A 124 -4.63 36.70 9.77
C ASP A 124 -5.78 35.72 10.06
N ARG A 125 -6.60 35.37 9.04
CA ARG A 125 -7.78 34.53 9.23
C ARG A 125 -7.97 33.57 8.06
N PRO A 126 -7.64 32.26 8.23
CA PRO A 126 -7.92 31.23 7.23
C PRO A 126 -9.41 31.12 6.91
N PRO A 127 -9.77 30.64 5.71
CA PRO A 127 -11.17 30.50 5.27
C PRO A 127 -12.04 29.60 6.16
N ASN A 128 -11.45 28.57 6.78
CA ASN A 128 -12.13 27.67 7.73
C ASN A 128 -11.12 27.10 8.76
N ASN A 129 -11.59 26.25 9.66
CA ASN A 129 -10.81 25.71 10.78
C ASN A 129 -10.11 24.37 10.46
N TRP A 130 -9.97 24.00 9.20
CA TRP A 130 -9.35 22.72 8.80
C TRP A 130 -7.87 22.69 9.14
N GLN A 131 -7.40 21.49 9.60
CA GLN A 131 -6.01 21.25 9.97
C GLN A 131 -5.32 20.38 8.93
N ALA A 132 -4.10 20.68 8.58
CA ALA A 132 -3.29 19.94 7.63
C ALA A 132 -2.83 18.57 8.20
N ALA A 133 -2.65 17.57 7.32
CA ALA A 133 -2.38 16.20 7.75
C ALA A 133 -1.00 16.02 8.42
N PHE A 134 0.04 16.73 7.98
CA PHE A 134 1.42 16.54 8.44
C PHE A 134 1.98 17.78 9.16
N SER A 135 1.13 18.67 9.64
CA SER A 135 1.55 19.84 10.40
C SER A 135 0.46 20.24 11.42
N ASP A 136 0.87 20.96 12.46
CA ASP A 136 -0.06 21.54 13.43
C ASP A 136 -0.70 22.85 12.93
N GLY A 137 -0.65 23.11 11.63
CA GLY A 137 -1.13 24.33 10.99
C GLY A 137 -2.46 24.14 10.23
N PRO A 138 -3.04 25.27 9.75
CA PRO A 138 -4.25 25.21 8.94
C PRO A 138 -3.97 24.60 7.57
N THR A 139 -5.01 24.06 6.90
CA THR A 139 -4.96 23.60 5.51
C THR A 139 -4.87 24.72 4.48
N TRP A 140 -4.65 25.94 4.89
CA TRP A 140 -4.63 27.13 4.05
C TRP A 140 -3.33 27.90 4.19
N SER A 141 -2.73 28.26 3.08
CA SER A 141 -1.56 29.13 3.02
C SER A 141 -1.89 30.44 2.32
N TRP A 142 -1.48 31.56 2.94
CA TRP A 142 -1.63 32.88 2.36
C TRP A 142 -0.61 33.13 1.25
N ASP A 143 -1.09 33.59 0.10
CA ASP A 143 -0.26 34.00 -1.02
C ASP A 143 -0.22 35.52 -1.12
N GLU A 144 0.85 36.13 -0.58
CA GLU A 144 1.04 37.57 -0.56
C GLU A 144 0.91 38.24 -1.93
N PRO A 145 1.51 37.69 -3.03
CA PRO A 145 1.45 38.33 -4.32
C PRO A 145 0.03 38.51 -4.87
N THR A 146 -0.88 37.58 -4.57
CA THR A 146 -2.25 37.62 -5.08
C THR A 146 -3.27 38.02 -4.04
N GLY A 147 -2.88 38.07 -2.77
CA GLY A 147 -3.78 38.41 -1.66
C GLY A 147 -4.94 37.41 -1.50
N GLN A 148 -4.67 36.14 -1.66
CA GLN A 148 -5.62 35.05 -1.50
C GLN A 148 -5.01 33.87 -0.75
N TRP A 149 -5.88 33.02 -0.19
CA TRP A 149 -5.52 31.73 0.39
C TRP A 149 -5.61 30.62 -0.67
N TYR A 150 -4.67 29.68 -0.66
CA TYR A 150 -4.83 28.41 -1.38
C TYR A 150 -4.94 27.25 -0.40
N LEU A 151 -5.73 26.25 -0.80
CA LEU A 151 -5.96 25.04 -0.02
C LEU A 151 -4.82 24.03 -0.23
N HIS A 152 -4.42 23.38 0.86
CA HIS A 152 -3.56 22.19 0.86
C HIS A 152 -3.97 21.28 2.03
N LEU A 153 -4.48 20.10 1.77
CA LEU A 153 -4.85 19.15 2.84
C LEU A 153 -3.63 18.51 3.49
N PHE A 154 -2.52 18.47 2.80
CA PHE A 154 -1.23 17.95 3.24
C PHE A 154 -0.24 19.10 3.51
N LEU A 155 0.97 19.03 2.98
CA LEU A 155 1.96 20.08 3.15
C LEU A 155 1.58 21.33 2.36
N ARG A 156 2.09 22.50 2.80
CA ARG A 156 1.92 23.75 2.05
C ARG A 156 2.51 23.69 0.63
N GLU A 157 3.47 22.81 0.41
CA GLU A 157 4.09 22.51 -0.87
C GLU A 157 3.22 21.62 -1.77
N GLN A 158 2.02 21.19 -1.28
CA GLN A 158 1.09 20.30 -1.99
C GLN A 158 -0.29 20.95 -2.19
N PRO A 159 -0.39 22.01 -3.03
CA PRO A 159 -1.65 22.72 -3.29
C PRO A 159 -2.70 21.78 -3.93
N ASP A 160 -3.92 21.82 -3.40
CA ASP A 160 -5.02 20.97 -3.81
C ASP A 160 -5.62 21.37 -5.15
N LEU A 161 -5.78 20.39 -6.04
CA LEU A 161 -6.44 20.56 -7.33
C LEU A 161 -7.96 20.77 -7.17
N ASN A 162 -8.51 21.62 -8.01
CA ASN A 162 -9.94 21.86 -8.08
C ASN A 162 -10.63 20.89 -9.07
N TRP A 163 -11.03 19.74 -8.60
CA TRP A 163 -11.70 18.70 -9.40
C TRP A 163 -13.11 19.10 -9.91
N ALA A 164 -13.70 20.19 -9.41
CA ALA A 164 -14.90 20.76 -10.00
C ALA A 164 -14.61 21.41 -11.37
N ASN A 165 -13.35 21.70 -11.69
CA ASN A 165 -12.96 22.23 -12.98
C ASN A 165 -12.78 21.09 -14.01
N PRO A 166 -13.58 21.05 -15.10
CA PRO A 166 -13.48 19.98 -16.10
C PRO A 166 -12.12 19.91 -16.80
N LYS A 167 -11.37 21.02 -16.88
CA LYS A 167 -10.01 21.02 -17.45
C LYS A 167 -9.01 20.27 -16.57
N VAL A 168 -9.20 20.29 -15.25
CA VAL A 168 -8.41 19.49 -14.30
C VAL A 168 -8.73 18.02 -14.50
N VAL A 169 -10.02 17.65 -14.56
CA VAL A 169 -10.45 16.28 -14.84
C VAL A 169 -9.81 15.75 -16.12
N GLU A 170 -9.91 16.53 -17.22
CA GLU A 170 -9.33 16.16 -18.52
C GLU A 170 -7.80 16.03 -18.46
N ALA A 171 -7.12 16.95 -17.78
CA ALA A 171 -5.67 16.91 -17.62
C ALA A 171 -5.21 15.67 -16.86
N MET A 172 -5.87 15.32 -15.77
CA MET A 172 -5.56 14.12 -14.97
C MET A 172 -5.92 12.83 -15.72
N GLN A 173 -6.97 12.84 -16.55
CA GLN A 173 -7.24 11.70 -17.44
C GLN A 173 -6.16 11.53 -18.51
N ARG A 174 -5.54 12.62 -19.02
CA ARG A 174 -4.40 12.53 -19.96
C ARG A 174 -3.18 11.89 -19.26
N VAL A 175 -2.94 12.18 -17.99
CA VAL A 175 -1.90 11.52 -17.19
C VAL A 175 -2.12 10.01 -17.15
N LEU A 176 -3.34 9.57 -16.84
CA LEU A 176 -3.65 8.12 -16.81
C LEU A 176 -3.44 7.47 -18.19
N ARG A 177 -3.89 8.12 -19.28
CA ARG A 177 -3.67 7.62 -20.66
C ARG A 177 -2.19 7.49 -20.98
N PHE A 178 -1.38 8.50 -20.63
CA PHE A 178 0.06 8.49 -20.86
C PHE A 178 0.74 7.24 -20.31
N TRP A 179 0.39 6.84 -19.09
CA TRP A 179 0.98 5.65 -18.44
C TRP A 179 0.36 4.34 -18.95
N LEU A 180 -0.95 4.31 -19.22
CA LEU A 180 -1.59 3.14 -19.82
C LEU A 180 -1.03 2.84 -21.22
N ASP A 181 -0.77 3.89 -22.03
CA ASP A 181 -0.15 3.76 -23.36
C ASP A 181 1.30 3.25 -23.28
N ARG A 182 1.98 3.41 -22.11
CA ARG A 182 3.31 2.85 -21.81
C ARG A 182 3.26 1.43 -21.23
N GLY A 183 2.10 0.81 -21.13
CA GLY A 183 1.96 -0.58 -20.69
C GLY A 183 1.71 -0.79 -19.21
N VAL A 184 1.47 0.28 -18.42
CA VAL A 184 1.08 0.15 -17.01
C VAL A 184 -0.22 -0.65 -16.89
N ASP A 185 -0.26 -1.63 -15.99
CA ASP A 185 -1.43 -2.51 -15.79
C ASP A 185 -2.48 -1.91 -14.85
N GLY A 186 -2.14 -0.83 -14.15
CA GLY A 186 -3.09 -0.18 -13.26
C GLY A 186 -2.45 0.90 -12.38
N PHE A 187 -3.28 1.42 -11.49
CA PHE A 187 -2.91 2.52 -10.61
C PHE A 187 -3.29 2.24 -9.16
N ARG A 188 -2.45 2.72 -8.25
CA ARG A 188 -2.88 3.02 -6.89
C ARG A 188 -3.19 4.52 -6.83
N ALA A 189 -4.46 4.88 -6.63
CA ALA A 189 -4.89 6.27 -6.52
C ALA A 189 -4.71 6.76 -5.09
N ASP A 190 -3.78 7.69 -4.91
CA ASP A 190 -3.41 8.32 -3.64
C ASP A 190 -4.53 9.21 -3.12
N ALA A 191 -4.82 9.15 -1.81
CA ALA A 191 -5.78 10.00 -1.11
C ALA A 191 -7.08 10.29 -1.89
N VAL A 192 -7.56 9.31 -2.65
CA VAL A 192 -8.64 9.49 -3.63
C VAL A 192 -9.96 9.94 -3.01
N HIS A 193 -10.18 9.66 -1.72
CA HIS A 193 -11.35 10.10 -0.96
C HIS A 193 -11.41 11.61 -0.78
N ALA A 194 -10.29 12.32 -0.96
CA ALA A 194 -10.16 13.75 -0.75
C ALA A 194 -10.33 14.60 -2.03
N ILE A 195 -10.44 14.00 -3.23
CA ILE A 195 -10.45 14.76 -4.49
C ILE A 195 -11.69 15.63 -4.69
N GLY A 196 -12.87 15.13 -4.29
CA GLY A 196 -14.11 15.90 -4.29
C GLY A 196 -14.26 16.69 -2.99
N LYS A 197 -14.61 17.98 -3.12
CA LYS A 197 -14.75 18.88 -1.97
C LYS A 197 -16.11 19.57 -1.99
N ASP A 198 -16.67 19.81 -0.80
CA ASP A 198 -17.85 20.70 -0.67
C ASP A 198 -17.46 22.10 -1.13
N PRO A 199 -18.13 22.68 -2.14
CA PRO A 199 -17.80 24.02 -2.64
C PRO A 199 -18.01 25.13 -1.58
N ALA A 200 -18.82 24.89 -0.54
CA ALA A 200 -19.02 25.81 0.57
C ALA A 200 -17.82 25.82 1.55
N LEU A 201 -17.00 24.77 1.57
CA LEU A 201 -15.85 24.61 2.46
C LEU A 201 -16.19 24.96 3.93
N PRO A 202 -17.20 24.29 4.54
CA PRO A 202 -17.68 24.66 5.87
C PRO A 202 -16.63 24.39 6.95
N ASP A 203 -16.77 25.02 8.10
CA ASP A 203 -15.98 24.66 9.28
C ASP A 203 -16.21 23.20 9.69
N ALA A 204 -15.15 22.56 10.14
CA ALA A 204 -15.23 21.23 10.74
C ALA A 204 -16.00 21.28 12.07
N PRO A 205 -16.76 20.22 12.44
CA PRO A 205 -17.41 20.11 13.74
C PRO A 205 -16.43 20.24 14.90
N GLU A 206 -16.83 20.92 15.99
CA GLU A 206 -15.96 21.16 17.16
C GLU A 206 -15.44 19.89 17.84
N LYS A 207 -16.16 18.78 17.76
CA LYS A 207 -15.79 17.49 18.36
C LYS A 207 -15.14 16.60 17.32
N TRP A 208 -13.93 16.94 16.95
CA TRP A 208 -13.24 16.16 15.98
C TRP A 208 -12.10 15.37 16.61
N THR A 209 -12.27 14.06 16.69
CA THR A 209 -11.26 13.14 17.20
C THR A 209 -10.78 12.24 16.06
N GLY A 210 -9.49 12.11 15.90
CA GLY A 210 -8.90 11.25 14.87
C GLY A 210 -8.23 12.04 13.76
N MET A 211 -8.28 11.50 12.54
CA MET A 211 -7.67 12.12 11.36
C MET A 211 -8.51 13.32 10.91
N PRO A 212 -8.05 14.54 11.18
CA PRO A 212 -8.90 15.72 11.06
C PRO A 212 -9.51 15.93 9.68
N TRP A 213 -8.81 15.68 8.64
CA TRP A 213 -9.25 15.85 7.27
C TRP A 213 -10.20 14.75 6.75
N SER A 214 -10.22 13.56 7.37
CA SER A 214 -11.06 12.44 6.91
C SER A 214 -12.55 12.68 7.08
N ALA A 215 -12.97 13.47 8.08
CA ALA A 215 -14.39 13.79 8.30
C ALA A 215 -14.96 14.76 7.25
N LEU A 216 -14.08 15.48 6.54
CA LEU A 216 -14.46 16.50 5.55
C LEU A 216 -14.29 16.01 4.11
N ASN A 217 -13.79 14.81 3.95
CA ASN A 217 -13.62 14.11 2.70
C ASN A 217 -14.85 13.21 2.43
N ASP A 218 -14.79 12.41 1.38
CA ASP A 218 -15.91 11.54 1.00
C ASP A 218 -17.14 12.34 0.48
N HIS A 219 -16.88 13.47 -0.18
CA HIS A 219 -17.93 14.26 -0.82
C HIS A 219 -18.50 13.50 -2.04
N GLN A 220 -19.82 13.68 -2.30
CA GLN A 220 -20.49 12.96 -3.38
C GLN A 220 -19.84 13.16 -4.76
N SER A 221 -19.24 14.32 -5.03
CA SER A 221 -18.52 14.56 -6.28
C SER A 221 -17.31 13.65 -6.48
N THR A 222 -16.69 13.12 -5.42
CA THR A 222 -15.64 12.10 -5.52
C THR A 222 -16.16 10.87 -6.26
N HIS A 223 -17.31 10.37 -5.88
CA HIS A 223 -17.94 9.20 -6.50
C HIS A 223 -18.27 9.42 -7.98
N ASP A 224 -18.75 10.63 -8.34
CA ASP A 224 -19.05 10.98 -9.73
C ASP A 224 -17.77 11.03 -10.58
N ILE A 225 -16.68 11.57 -10.03
CA ILE A 225 -15.35 11.59 -10.67
C ILE A 225 -14.85 10.16 -10.86
N LEU A 226 -14.92 9.31 -9.82
CA LEU A 226 -14.47 7.92 -9.87
C LEU A 226 -15.16 7.11 -10.96
N ARG A 227 -16.47 7.28 -11.17
CA ARG A 227 -17.19 6.65 -12.28
C ARG A 227 -16.64 7.06 -13.65
N GLY A 228 -16.23 8.32 -13.78
CA GLY A 228 -15.56 8.82 -14.99
C GLY A 228 -14.20 8.17 -15.22
N LEU A 229 -13.41 8.04 -14.17
CA LEU A 229 -12.09 7.40 -14.20
C LEU A 229 -12.21 5.88 -14.45
N ARG A 230 -13.18 5.21 -13.83
CA ARG A 230 -13.45 3.78 -14.06
C ARG A 230 -13.72 3.52 -15.54
N ARG A 231 -14.62 4.28 -16.16
CA ARG A 231 -14.89 4.15 -17.60
C ARG A 231 -13.64 4.35 -18.47
N LEU A 232 -12.75 5.25 -18.07
CA LEU A 232 -11.48 5.42 -18.77
C LEU A 232 -10.60 4.18 -18.66
N ILE A 233 -10.40 3.66 -17.45
CA ILE A 233 -9.57 2.48 -17.19
C ILE A 233 -10.11 1.27 -17.95
N ASP A 234 -11.43 1.02 -17.87
CA ASP A 234 -12.11 -0.12 -18.52
C ASP A 234 -12.12 0.01 -20.07
N SER A 235 -11.84 1.20 -20.62
CA SER A 235 -11.75 1.39 -22.07
C SER A 235 -10.44 0.86 -22.66
N TYR A 236 -9.46 0.54 -21.84
CA TYR A 236 -8.18 -0.02 -22.29
C TYR A 236 -8.23 -1.53 -22.40
N PRO A 237 -7.50 -2.12 -23.37
CA PRO A 237 -7.47 -3.57 -23.55
C PRO A 237 -6.74 -4.26 -22.39
N GLY A 238 -7.17 -5.48 -22.08
CA GLY A 238 -6.63 -6.28 -20.97
C GLY A 238 -7.22 -5.88 -19.62
N ASP A 239 -6.83 -6.62 -18.59
CA ASP A 239 -7.31 -6.40 -17.22
C ASP A 239 -6.54 -5.23 -16.60
N ARG A 240 -7.10 -4.04 -16.64
CA ARG A 240 -6.55 -2.86 -15.95
C ARG A 240 -7.25 -2.67 -14.62
N VAL A 241 -6.50 -2.24 -13.60
CA VAL A 241 -7.05 -2.10 -12.25
C VAL A 241 -6.72 -0.73 -11.65
N MET A 242 -7.66 -0.17 -10.89
CA MET A 242 -7.41 0.97 -10.02
C MET A 242 -7.74 0.58 -8.58
N VAL A 243 -6.74 0.66 -7.71
CA VAL A 243 -6.91 0.51 -6.25
C VAL A 243 -6.82 1.89 -5.60
N GLY A 244 -7.84 2.28 -4.85
CA GLY A 244 -7.86 3.59 -4.18
C GLY A 244 -7.34 3.53 -2.76
N GLU A 245 -6.53 4.50 -2.39
CA GLU A 245 -6.31 4.81 -1.00
C GLU A 245 -7.52 5.57 -0.47
N VAL A 246 -8.37 4.87 0.30
CA VAL A 246 -9.56 5.42 0.92
C VAL A 246 -9.35 5.45 2.43
N PHE A 247 -8.67 6.50 2.92
CA PHE A 247 -8.33 6.61 4.33
C PHE A 247 -9.56 7.05 5.17
N LEU A 248 -10.59 6.22 5.14
CA LEU A 248 -11.78 6.34 5.98
C LEU A 248 -11.77 5.17 6.98
N LEU A 249 -11.82 5.48 8.28
CA LEU A 249 -11.71 4.47 9.34
C LEU A 249 -13.03 3.71 9.59
N SER A 250 -13.82 3.53 8.52
CA SER A 250 -15.08 2.80 8.51
C SER A 250 -15.16 1.91 7.28
N THR A 251 -15.22 0.60 7.47
CA THR A 251 -15.38 -0.36 6.38
C THR A 251 -16.63 -0.08 5.53
N ALA A 252 -17.72 0.35 6.15
CA ALA A 252 -18.96 0.76 5.45
C ALA A 252 -18.73 1.98 4.54
N ALA A 253 -17.90 2.95 4.97
CA ALA A 253 -17.54 4.08 4.14
C ALA A 253 -16.65 3.66 2.97
N VAL A 254 -15.62 2.84 3.22
CA VAL A 254 -14.75 2.29 2.18
C VAL A 254 -15.56 1.48 1.14
N ALA A 255 -16.54 0.69 1.58
CA ALA A 255 -17.38 -0.11 0.70
C ALA A 255 -18.16 0.72 -0.33
N ARG A 256 -18.43 2.00 -0.07
CA ARG A 256 -19.11 2.88 -1.06
C ARG A 256 -18.26 3.18 -2.28
N TYR A 257 -16.93 3.11 -2.15
CA TYR A 257 -15.98 3.41 -3.24
C TYR A 257 -15.90 2.33 -4.33
N TYR A 258 -16.55 1.21 -4.13
CA TYR A 258 -16.79 0.22 -5.19
C TYR A 258 -17.98 0.60 -6.07
N GLY A 259 -18.86 1.49 -5.59
CA GLY A 259 -20.10 1.88 -6.27
C GLY A 259 -21.02 0.68 -6.47
N ARG A 260 -21.49 0.51 -7.71
CA ARG A 260 -22.19 -0.68 -8.21
C ARG A 260 -21.31 -1.44 -9.19
N ASP A 261 -20.05 -1.65 -8.83
CA ASP A 261 -18.96 -2.09 -9.70
C ASP A 261 -18.65 -1.09 -10.84
N ASP A 262 -18.79 0.21 -10.53
CA ASP A 262 -18.60 1.30 -11.50
C ASP A 262 -17.69 2.44 -10.97
N GLU A 263 -17.07 2.24 -9.81
CA GLU A 263 -16.11 3.17 -9.22
C GLU A 263 -14.71 2.53 -9.14
N LEU A 264 -14.13 2.31 -7.97
CA LEU A 264 -12.84 1.63 -7.85
C LEU A 264 -12.99 0.12 -8.06
N HIS A 265 -11.99 -0.51 -8.67
CA HIS A 265 -11.92 -1.99 -8.72
C HIS A 265 -11.59 -2.57 -7.35
N LEU A 266 -10.69 -1.89 -6.62
CA LEU A 266 -10.25 -2.24 -5.27
C LEU A 266 -10.12 -0.95 -4.44
N ALA A 267 -10.37 -1.06 -3.14
CA ALA A 267 -10.13 0.02 -2.19
C ALA A 267 -9.36 -0.52 -0.98
N PHE A 268 -8.34 0.21 -0.52
CA PHE A 268 -7.67 -0.14 0.71
C PHE A 268 -8.62 0.01 1.90
N ASN A 269 -8.74 -1.07 2.67
CA ASN A 269 -9.52 -1.10 3.90
C ASN A 269 -8.57 -0.96 5.10
N PHE A 270 -8.43 0.24 5.63
CA PHE A 270 -7.47 0.56 6.70
C PHE A 270 -7.83 0.00 8.09
N PRO A 271 -9.11 -0.15 8.51
CA PRO A 271 -9.41 -0.66 9.83
C PRO A 271 -8.68 -1.98 10.23
N PRO A 272 -8.51 -2.99 9.35
CA PRO A 272 -7.69 -4.17 9.65
C PRO A 272 -6.20 -3.88 9.85
N LEU A 273 -5.63 -2.90 9.15
CA LEU A 273 -4.23 -2.53 9.30
C LEU A 273 -3.89 -2.15 10.74
N PHE A 274 -4.83 -1.50 11.44
CA PHE A 274 -4.68 -1.07 12.83
C PHE A 274 -5.15 -2.09 13.86
N ALA A 275 -5.56 -3.31 13.44
CA ALA A 275 -5.99 -4.34 14.36
C ALA A 275 -4.82 -4.79 15.27
N PRO A 276 -5.04 -4.92 16.60
CA PRO A 276 -4.07 -5.53 17.49
C PRO A 276 -3.94 -7.04 17.18
N TRP A 277 -2.88 -7.66 17.70
CA TRP A 277 -2.69 -9.10 17.59
C TRP A 277 -3.61 -9.84 18.58
N GLU A 278 -4.89 -9.91 18.23
CA GLU A 278 -5.96 -10.51 19.05
C GLU A 278 -7.01 -11.17 18.14
N ALA A 279 -7.33 -12.44 18.37
CA ALA A 279 -8.28 -13.19 17.56
C ALA A 279 -9.67 -12.53 17.47
N GLY A 280 -10.16 -12.00 18.59
CA GLY A 280 -11.45 -11.31 18.64
C GLY A 280 -11.48 -10.03 17.82
N ALA A 281 -10.40 -9.24 17.84
CA ALA A 281 -10.27 -8.03 17.03
C ALA A 281 -10.26 -8.35 15.53
N TRP A 282 -9.48 -9.38 15.13
CA TRP A 282 -9.43 -9.82 13.74
C TRP A 282 -10.74 -10.41 13.26
N ARG A 283 -11.40 -11.26 14.06
CA ARG A 283 -12.74 -11.79 13.74
C ARG A 283 -13.70 -10.65 13.46
N HIS A 284 -13.81 -9.67 14.36
CA HIS A 284 -14.67 -8.52 14.18
C HIS A 284 -14.36 -7.74 12.88
N ARG A 285 -13.07 -7.53 12.54
CA ARG A 285 -12.68 -6.83 11.29
C ARG A 285 -13.07 -7.61 10.04
N ILE A 286 -12.87 -8.93 10.06
CA ILE A 286 -13.24 -9.80 8.93
C ILE A 286 -14.76 -9.83 8.77
N ASP A 287 -15.51 -10.02 9.85
CA ASP A 287 -16.98 -10.01 9.81
C ASP A 287 -17.50 -8.70 9.20
N ARG A 288 -16.96 -7.55 9.62
CA ARG A 288 -17.33 -6.26 9.04
C ARG A 288 -17.01 -6.16 7.54
N VAL A 289 -15.90 -6.72 7.10
CA VAL A 289 -15.56 -6.76 5.65
C VAL A 289 -16.58 -7.62 4.89
N VAL A 290 -16.90 -8.79 5.39
CA VAL A 290 -17.89 -9.69 4.79
C VAL A 290 -19.28 -9.03 4.73
N GLU A 291 -19.74 -8.47 5.86
CA GLU A 291 -21.04 -7.79 5.94
C GLU A 291 -21.20 -6.62 4.95
N GLU A 292 -20.13 -5.85 4.74
CA GLU A 292 -20.21 -4.64 3.92
C GLU A 292 -19.90 -4.88 2.43
N LEU A 293 -18.99 -5.79 2.12
CA LEU A 293 -18.51 -6.00 0.74
C LEU A 293 -19.25 -7.13 0.00
N ASP A 294 -19.56 -8.24 0.66
CA ASP A 294 -20.18 -9.40 0.00
C ASP A 294 -21.54 -9.08 -0.65
N PRO A 295 -22.44 -8.29 0.00
CA PRO A 295 -23.71 -7.91 -0.64
C PRO A 295 -23.55 -7.04 -1.89
N ARG A 296 -22.35 -6.43 -2.06
CA ARG A 296 -22.00 -5.60 -3.23
C ARG A 296 -21.27 -6.38 -4.32
N GLY A 297 -20.93 -7.65 -4.07
CA GLY A 297 -20.04 -8.41 -4.94
C GLY A 297 -18.61 -7.88 -4.96
N ALA A 298 -18.24 -7.01 -4.00
CA ALA A 298 -16.96 -6.35 -3.97
C ALA A 298 -15.84 -7.27 -3.45
N TRP A 299 -14.62 -7.06 -3.96
CA TRP A 299 -13.46 -7.85 -3.61
C TRP A 299 -12.57 -7.11 -2.61
N PRO A 300 -12.38 -7.61 -1.39
CA PRO A 300 -11.64 -6.92 -0.35
C PRO A 300 -10.13 -6.86 -0.61
N THR A 301 -9.46 -5.93 0.05
CA THR A 301 -7.99 -5.85 0.13
C THR A 301 -7.53 -6.07 1.57
N TRP A 302 -6.35 -6.64 1.73
CA TRP A 302 -5.72 -6.86 3.03
C TRP A 302 -4.30 -6.35 3.01
N VAL A 303 -3.94 -5.57 4.04
CA VAL A 303 -2.64 -4.92 4.21
C VAL A 303 -2.23 -5.01 5.67
N LEU A 304 -1.02 -5.46 5.95
CA LEU A 304 -0.45 -5.48 7.30
C LEU A 304 0.59 -4.39 7.53
N SER A 305 1.27 -3.95 6.47
CA SER A 305 2.29 -2.91 6.48
C SER A 305 2.28 -2.12 5.19
N ASN A 306 2.73 -0.87 5.23
CA ASN A 306 3.01 -0.04 4.08
C ASN A 306 4.09 1.01 4.42
N HIS A 307 4.39 1.90 3.51
CA HIS A 307 5.41 2.95 3.67
C HIS A 307 5.01 4.08 4.63
N ASP A 308 3.75 4.12 5.10
CA ASP A 308 3.22 5.17 5.99
C ASP A 308 3.01 4.69 7.42
N ASN A 309 3.02 3.38 7.65
CA ASN A 309 2.71 2.80 8.96
C ASN A 309 3.84 1.91 9.46
N PRO A 310 4.04 1.82 10.79
CA PRO A 310 5.00 0.90 11.38
C PRO A 310 4.77 -0.54 10.91
N ARG A 311 5.86 -1.25 10.63
CA ARG A 311 5.81 -2.65 10.16
C ARG A 311 5.08 -3.54 11.16
N HIS A 312 4.26 -4.46 10.68
CA HIS A 312 3.43 -5.32 11.55
C HIS A 312 4.27 -6.16 12.51
N ARG A 313 5.48 -6.61 12.11
CA ARG A 313 6.37 -7.33 13.03
C ARG A 313 6.70 -6.49 14.27
N THR A 314 7.01 -5.20 14.10
CA THR A 314 7.23 -4.28 15.22
C THR A 314 5.98 -4.11 16.06
N ARG A 315 4.82 -3.93 15.43
CA ARG A 315 3.54 -3.75 16.11
C ARG A 315 3.07 -5.00 16.86
N TYR A 316 3.33 -6.19 16.32
CA TYR A 316 2.95 -7.47 16.93
C TYR A 316 4.02 -8.03 17.88
N GLY A 317 5.25 -7.51 17.84
CA GLY A 317 6.29 -7.71 18.84
C GLY A 317 7.11 -9.00 18.72
N SER A 318 6.79 -9.93 17.82
CA SER A 318 7.59 -11.14 17.61
C SER A 318 7.57 -11.63 16.16
N GLU A 319 8.56 -12.46 15.80
CA GLU A 319 8.60 -13.11 14.49
C GLU A 319 7.51 -14.18 14.36
N ASP A 320 7.23 -14.94 15.41
CA ASP A 320 6.21 -15.99 15.36
C ASP A 320 4.83 -15.40 15.08
N ARG A 321 4.50 -14.24 15.68
CA ARG A 321 3.27 -13.51 15.37
C ARG A 321 3.30 -12.96 13.95
N ALA A 322 4.44 -12.51 13.45
CA ALA A 322 4.56 -12.07 12.06
C ALA A 322 4.40 -13.22 11.07
N ARG A 323 4.92 -14.41 11.38
CA ARG A 323 4.72 -15.64 10.60
C ARG A 323 3.25 -16.04 10.56
N ALA A 324 2.56 -16.05 11.70
CA ALA A 324 1.12 -16.32 11.76
C ALA A 324 0.29 -15.26 11.04
N ALA A 325 0.70 -14.00 11.10
CA ALA A 325 0.09 -12.89 10.33
C ALA A 325 0.27 -13.05 8.82
N ALA A 326 1.38 -13.62 8.35
CA ALA A 326 1.57 -13.95 6.93
C ALA A 326 0.55 -14.98 6.45
N VAL A 327 0.26 -16.02 7.26
CA VAL A 327 -0.81 -16.98 6.97
C VAL A 327 -2.15 -16.27 6.88
N LEU A 328 -2.49 -15.42 7.84
CA LEU A 328 -3.72 -14.63 7.83
C LEU A 328 -3.83 -13.79 6.53
N LEU A 329 -2.81 -12.98 6.23
CA LEU A 329 -2.78 -12.09 5.07
C LEU A 329 -3.02 -12.86 3.76
N LEU A 330 -2.31 -13.99 3.58
CA LEU A 330 -2.25 -14.70 2.31
C LEU A 330 -3.36 -15.74 2.13
N THR A 331 -4.18 -15.99 3.15
CA THR A 331 -5.27 -16.97 3.06
C THR A 331 -6.66 -16.37 3.18
N LEU A 332 -6.81 -15.14 3.64
CA LEU A 332 -8.10 -14.43 3.63
C LEU A 332 -8.64 -14.27 2.20
N ARG A 333 -9.97 -14.24 2.07
CA ARG A 333 -10.65 -13.88 0.82
C ARG A 333 -10.36 -12.42 0.49
N GLY A 334 -9.75 -12.14 -0.64
CA GLY A 334 -9.37 -10.80 -1.05
C GLY A 334 -8.00 -10.74 -1.70
N THR A 335 -7.55 -9.54 -2.06
CA THR A 335 -6.22 -9.28 -2.60
C THR A 335 -5.26 -8.89 -1.47
N PRO A 336 -4.25 -9.72 -1.18
CA PRO A 336 -3.22 -9.37 -0.21
C PRO A 336 -2.21 -8.40 -0.82
N PHE A 337 -1.79 -7.41 -0.03
CA PHE A 337 -0.69 -6.51 -0.35
C PHE A 337 0.45 -6.76 0.63
N ILE A 338 1.61 -7.11 0.10
CA ILE A 338 2.84 -7.34 0.85
C ILE A 338 3.72 -6.10 0.68
N TYR A 339 4.15 -5.49 1.75
CA TYR A 339 5.10 -4.39 1.71
C TYR A 339 6.54 -4.92 1.67
N MET A 340 7.41 -4.34 0.83
CA MET A 340 8.81 -4.76 0.70
C MET A 340 9.48 -4.96 2.07
N GLY A 341 10.17 -6.10 2.23
CA GLY A 341 10.81 -6.50 3.48
C GLY A 341 9.87 -7.10 4.53
N GLU A 342 8.57 -7.12 4.28
CA GLU A 342 7.61 -7.84 5.13
C GLU A 342 7.90 -9.34 5.10
N GLU A 343 8.20 -9.88 3.94
CA GLU A 343 8.59 -11.26 3.72
C GLU A 343 9.94 -11.63 4.37
N LEU A 344 10.76 -10.64 4.70
CA LEU A 344 11.98 -10.84 5.48
C LEU A 344 11.72 -10.74 7.00
N GLY A 345 10.51 -10.38 7.38
CA GLY A 345 10.16 -10.05 8.77
C GLY A 345 10.95 -8.85 9.28
N LEU A 346 11.16 -7.83 8.47
CA LEU A 346 11.85 -6.61 8.91
C LEU A 346 11.03 -5.85 9.94
N GLU A 347 11.73 -5.23 10.87
CA GLU A 347 11.16 -4.30 11.85
C GLU A 347 11.23 -2.86 11.34
N THR A 348 10.42 -1.98 11.91
CA THR A 348 10.54 -0.53 11.73
C THR A 348 11.89 -0.09 12.28
N ALA A 349 12.69 0.60 11.48
CA ALA A 349 13.99 1.10 11.90
C ALA A 349 13.85 2.27 12.88
N GLU A 350 14.77 2.34 13.83
CA GLU A 350 14.90 3.51 14.69
C GLU A 350 15.71 4.60 13.96
N ILE A 351 15.08 5.75 13.76
CA ILE A 351 15.73 6.90 13.12
C ILE A 351 16.07 7.94 14.19
N PRO A 352 17.34 8.23 14.42
CA PRO A 352 17.76 9.31 15.32
C PRO A 352 17.14 10.65 14.93
N ALA A 353 16.86 11.50 15.90
CA ALA A 353 16.16 12.77 15.65
C ALA A 353 16.84 13.64 14.57
N GLU A 354 18.17 13.65 14.55
CA GLU A 354 19.01 14.37 13.58
C GLU A 354 18.98 13.74 12.16
N GLY A 355 18.56 12.49 12.05
CA GLY A 355 18.45 11.75 10.78
C GLY A 355 17.03 11.68 10.23
N ARG A 356 16.05 12.30 10.88
CA ARG A 356 14.66 12.31 10.41
C ARG A 356 14.51 13.26 9.24
N LEU A 357 13.94 12.74 8.17
CA LEU A 357 13.76 13.45 6.91
C LEU A 357 12.29 13.68 6.59
N ASP A 358 11.44 12.70 6.92
CA ASP A 358 10.02 12.73 6.58
C ASP A 358 9.22 13.64 7.53
N PRO A 359 8.46 14.61 7.00
CA PRO A 359 7.64 15.49 7.83
C PRO A 359 6.54 14.76 8.63
N GLY A 360 6.09 13.60 8.15
CA GLY A 360 5.12 12.73 8.83
C GLY A 360 5.74 11.74 9.82
N GLY A 361 7.09 11.70 9.95
CA GLY A 361 7.80 10.80 10.86
C GLY A 361 7.78 9.32 10.43
N ARG A 362 7.61 9.03 9.12
CA ARG A 362 7.43 7.68 8.57
C ARG A 362 8.75 7.00 8.18
N ASP A 363 9.89 7.65 8.32
CA ASP A 363 11.22 7.19 7.87
C ASP A 363 11.53 5.75 8.29
N GLY A 364 11.22 5.36 9.53
CA GLY A 364 11.52 4.03 10.04
C GLY A 364 10.85 2.90 9.26
N SER A 365 9.67 3.14 8.70
CA SER A 365 8.96 2.18 7.85
C SER A 365 9.57 2.09 6.44
N ARG A 366 10.37 3.09 6.06
CA ARG A 366 10.96 3.28 4.72
C ARG A 366 12.43 2.87 4.65
N ALA A 367 12.98 2.25 5.69
CA ALA A 367 14.36 1.77 5.73
C ALA A 367 14.71 0.88 4.53
N PRO A 368 15.97 0.93 4.03
CA PRO A 368 16.40 0.22 2.85
C PRO A 368 16.28 -1.30 2.94
N MET A 369 16.02 -1.95 1.81
CA MET A 369 15.92 -3.41 1.68
C MET A 369 17.31 -4.07 1.71
N PRO A 370 17.63 -4.96 2.66
CA PRO A 370 18.89 -5.69 2.68
C PRO A 370 18.82 -6.94 1.78
N TRP A 371 19.74 -7.02 0.82
CA TRP A 371 19.78 -8.12 -0.15
C TRP A 371 20.73 -9.24 0.27
N ASP A 372 21.85 -8.91 0.93
CA ASP A 372 22.81 -9.88 1.43
C ASP A 372 23.50 -9.43 2.73
N GLY A 373 24.41 -10.27 3.24
CA GLY A 373 25.15 -10.03 4.48
C GLY A 373 26.46 -9.24 4.30
N SER A 374 26.71 -8.64 3.13
CA SER A 374 27.87 -7.75 2.93
C SER A 374 27.74 -6.46 3.74
N PRO A 375 28.80 -5.67 3.94
CA PRO A 375 28.73 -4.40 4.63
C PRO A 375 27.75 -3.39 4.02
N ASP A 376 27.59 -3.44 2.70
CA ASP A 376 26.68 -2.59 1.94
C ASP A 376 25.32 -3.29 1.65
N HIS A 377 25.09 -4.44 2.26
CA HIS A 377 23.85 -5.25 2.17
C HIS A 377 23.37 -5.50 0.73
N GLY A 378 24.30 -5.67 -0.22
CA GLY A 378 24.01 -5.94 -1.63
C GLY A 378 23.58 -4.71 -2.43
N TRP A 379 23.70 -3.52 -1.85
CA TRP A 379 23.67 -2.27 -2.59
C TRP A 379 25.06 -2.01 -3.16
N PRO A 380 25.22 -1.55 -4.42
CA PRO A 380 26.54 -1.40 -4.99
C PRO A 380 27.34 -0.35 -4.21
N PRO A 381 28.64 -0.62 -3.96
CA PRO A 381 29.52 0.47 -3.63
C PRO A 381 29.55 1.40 -4.83
N GLY A 382 29.42 2.70 -4.63
CA GLY A 382 29.60 3.68 -5.69
C GLY A 382 30.85 3.39 -6.52
N ASP A 383 30.93 3.92 -7.73
CA ASP A 383 31.99 3.69 -8.74
C ASP A 383 33.44 3.98 -8.28
N GLY A 384 33.68 4.02 -6.99
CA GLY A 384 34.93 4.35 -6.32
C GLY A 384 35.16 5.87 -6.15
N ARG A 385 34.29 6.70 -6.70
CA ARG A 385 34.39 8.16 -6.61
C ARG A 385 33.64 8.71 -5.40
N ARG A 386 32.54 8.07 -4.96
CA ARG A 386 31.84 8.35 -3.71
C ARG A 386 31.00 7.12 -3.31
N ARG A 387 31.28 6.55 -2.13
CA ARG A 387 30.31 5.68 -1.47
C ARG A 387 29.32 6.59 -0.74
N ALA A 388 28.14 6.76 -1.30
CA ALA A 388 27.07 7.38 -0.54
C ALA A 388 26.51 6.33 0.44
N ALA A 389 26.33 6.74 1.68
CA ALA A 389 25.52 5.95 2.61
C ALA A 389 24.07 5.88 2.09
N PRO A 390 23.33 4.82 2.37
CA PRO A 390 21.91 4.81 2.04
C PRO A 390 21.21 6.00 2.69
N TRP A 391 20.17 6.50 2.01
CA TRP A 391 19.46 7.72 2.42
C TRP A 391 18.80 7.63 3.80
N LEU A 392 18.55 6.41 4.29
CA LEU A 392 18.11 6.10 5.67
C LEU A 392 18.97 4.97 6.26
N PRO A 393 19.04 4.84 7.60
CA PRO A 393 19.69 3.72 8.25
C PRO A 393 19.07 2.37 7.85
N TRP A 394 19.90 1.32 7.85
CA TRP A 394 19.46 -0.04 7.65
C TRP A 394 18.49 -0.50 8.76
N PRO A 395 17.52 -1.37 8.44
CA PRO A 395 16.64 -1.94 9.46
C PRO A 395 17.44 -2.82 10.44
N PRO A 396 16.90 -3.07 11.64
CA PRO A 396 17.55 -3.95 12.61
C PRO A 396 17.92 -5.31 12.00
N GLN A 397 19.08 -5.84 12.39
CA GLN A 397 19.56 -7.15 11.98
C GLN A 397 19.76 -7.35 10.45
N ALA A 398 19.93 -6.30 9.65
CA ALA A 398 20.10 -6.40 8.21
C ALA A 398 21.20 -7.39 7.77
N GLY A 399 22.31 -7.51 8.53
CA GLY A 399 23.40 -8.44 8.25
C GLY A 399 23.02 -9.91 8.24
N VAL A 400 21.97 -10.29 8.96
CA VAL A 400 21.47 -11.69 9.04
C VAL A 400 20.05 -11.83 8.49
N ARG A 401 19.27 -10.77 8.54
CA ARG A 401 17.88 -10.72 8.07
C ARG A 401 17.85 -10.06 6.70
N ASN A 402 18.36 -10.77 5.71
CA ASN A 402 18.47 -10.32 4.33
C ASN A 402 18.05 -11.43 3.35
N VAL A 403 17.78 -11.04 2.12
CA VAL A 403 17.27 -11.96 1.10
C VAL A 403 18.15 -13.18 0.95
N ALA A 404 19.46 -13.00 0.76
CA ALA A 404 20.37 -14.11 0.48
C ALA A 404 20.51 -15.11 1.64
N ALA A 405 20.49 -14.63 2.88
CA ALA A 405 20.54 -15.49 4.05
C ALA A 405 19.23 -16.28 4.22
N LEU A 406 18.09 -15.58 4.13
CA LEU A 406 16.77 -16.19 4.36
C LEU A 406 16.34 -17.13 3.21
N GLN A 407 16.81 -16.90 1.97
CA GLN A 407 16.56 -17.85 0.87
C GLN A 407 17.18 -19.22 1.11
N ARG A 408 18.34 -19.27 1.80
CA ARG A 408 19.07 -20.51 2.08
C ARG A 408 18.50 -21.32 3.25
N ASP A 409 17.72 -20.66 4.10
CA ASP A 409 17.10 -21.29 5.26
C ASP A 409 15.65 -21.70 4.95
N PRO A 410 15.36 -23.00 4.76
CA PRO A 410 14.01 -23.48 4.44
C PRO A 410 12.96 -23.12 5.50
N ALA A 411 13.38 -22.95 6.76
CA ALA A 411 12.50 -22.59 7.87
C ALA A 411 12.25 -21.09 7.99
N SER A 412 12.95 -20.26 7.21
CA SER A 412 12.84 -18.80 7.25
C SER A 412 11.43 -18.29 6.96
N ILE A 413 11.12 -17.10 7.48
CA ILE A 413 9.87 -16.40 7.16
C ILE A 413 9.74 -16.11 5.65
N LEU A 414 10.86 -15.85 4.94
CA LEU A 414 10.87 -15.64 3.49
C LEU A 414 10.38 -16.88 2.74
N ASN A 415 10.88 -18.06 3.12
CA ASN A 415 10.43 -19.32 2.54
C ASN A 415 8.98 -19.68 2.95
N LEU A 416 8.53 -19.24 4.12
CA LEU A 416 7.11 -19.34 4.49
C LEU A 416 6.22 -18.51 3.55
N TYR A 417 6.56 -17.24 3.27
CA TYR A 417 5.83 -16.41 2.31
C TYR A 417 5.79 -17.06 0.93
N ARG A 418 6.92 -17.60 0.46
CA ARG A 418 7.00 -18.32 -0.81
C ARG A 418 6.08 -19.55 -0.86
N ARG A 419 6.05 -20.38 0.20
CA ARG A 419 5.16 -21.54 0.29
C ARG A 419 3.69 -21.13 0.29
N LEU A 420 3.34 -20.09 1.04
CA LEU A 420 1.97 -19.54 1.10
C LEU A 420 1.52 -19.00 -0.26
N LEU A 421 2.35 -18.23 -0.95
CA LEU A 421 2.06 -17.71 -2.30
C LEU A 421 1.91 -18.84 -3.31
N ALA A 422 2.76 -19.89 -3.22
CA ALA A 422 2.65 -21.06 -4.06
C ALA A 422 1.36 -21.85 -3.77
N ALA A 423 0.99 -22.05 -2.51
CA ALA A 423 -0.25 -22.70 -2.12
C ALA A 423 -1.47 -21.90 -2.62
N ARG A 424 -1.46 -20.57 -2.43
CA ARG A 424 -2.52 -19.69 -2.92
C ARG A 424 -2.69 -19.76 -4.44
N ARG A 425 -1.59 -19.81 -5.18
CA ARG A 425 -1.62 -19.89 -6.66
C ARG A 425 -2.17 -21.24 -7.16
N ARG A 426 -1.86 -22.34 -6.44
CA ARG A 426 -2.38 -23.68 -6.80
C ARG A 426 -3.83 -23.91 -6.41
N SER A 427 -4.31 -23.25 -5.36
CA SER A 427 -5.64 -23.48 -4.79
C SER A 427 -6.65 -22.42 -5.23
N PRO A 428 -7.67 -22.77 -6.05
CA PRO A 428 -8.82 -21.90 -6.28
C PRO A 428 -9.52 -21.48 -4.99
N ALA A 429 -9.59 -22.37 -3.99
CA ALA A 429 -10.15 -22.03 -2.69
C ALA A 429 -9.45 -20.84 -2.05
N LEU A 430 -8.11 -20.83 -2.00
CA LEU A 430 -7.34 -19.74 -1.42
C LEU A 430 -7.34 -18.48 -2.30
N SER A 431 -7.34 -18.62 -3.63
CA SER A 431 -7.28 -17.48 -4.56
C SER A 431 -8.60 -16.73 -4.69
N ILE A 432 -9.70 -17.45 -5.04
CA ILE A 432 -11.01 -16.85 -5.34
C ILE A 432 -12.18 -17.46 -4.54
N GLY A 433 -11.93 -18.45 -3.69
CA GLY A 433 -12.96 -19.19 -2.98
C GLY A 433 -13.75 -18.36 -1.97
N SER A 434 -14.86 -18.92 -1.53
CA SER A 434 -15.66 -18.40 -0.42
C SER A 434 -14.86 -18.38 0.89
N TRP A 435 -15.39 -17.69 1.88
CA TRP A 435 -14.88 -17.69 3.25
C TRP A 435 -16.02 -18.03 4.21
N SER A 436 -15.77 -18.93 5.15
CA SER A 436 -16.74 -19.33 6.18
C SER A 436 -16.06 -19.50 7.53
N PRO A 437 -16.55 -18.84 8.59
CA PRO A 437 -15.97 -18.98 9.91
C PRO A 437 -16.24 -20.38 10.49
N LEU A 438 -15.30 -20.88 11.29
CA LEU A 438 -15.42 -22.10 12.05
C LEU A 438 -15.42 -21.82 13.55
N ALA A 439 -16.12 -22.63 14.31
CA ALA A 439 -16.07 -22.57 15.77
C ALA A 439 -14.64 -22.87 16.25
N SER A 440 -14.11 -22.01 17.11
CA SER A 440 -12.74 -22.12 17.63
C SER A 440 -12.64 -21.52 19.03
N PRO A 441 -11.59 -21.88 19.82
CA PRO A 441 -11.31 -21.23 21.10
C PRO A 441 -11.19 -19.70 20.98
N PRO A 442 -11.33 -18.94 22.07
CA PRO A 442 -11.32 -17.47 22.04
C PRO A 442 -10.07 -16.87 21.38
N ASP A 443 -8.89 -17.45 21.62
CA ASP A 443 -7.61 -16.96 21.09
C ASP A 443 -7.26 -17.55 19.71
N VAL A 444 -8.18 -18.30 19.11
CA VAL A 444 -7.98 -18.93 17.80
C VAL A 444 -8.97 -18.37 16.77
N LEU A 445 -8.49 -18.06 15.60
CA LEU A 445 -9.29 -17.79 14.42
C LEU A 445 -9.21 -19.01 13.50
N ALA A 446 -10.34 -19.65 13.24
CA ALA A 446 -10.44 -20.74 12.28
C ALA A 446 -11.50 -20.45 11.21
N TYR A 447 -11.21 -20.79 9.97
CA TYR A 447 -12.13 -20.63 8.84
C TYR A 447 -11.84 -21.60 7.72
N GLU A 448 -12.86 -21.82 6.92
CA GLU A 448 -12.78 -22.57 5.67
C GLU A 448 -12.72 -21.62 4.47
N ARG A 449 -11.90 -21.97 3.48
CA ARG A 449 -11.92 -21.45 2.13
C ARG A 449 -12.33 -22.58 1.19
N ALA A 450 -13.28 -22.31 0.26
CA ALA A 450 -13.79 -23.33 -0.64
C ALA A 450 -14.09 -22.79 -2.05
N ALA A 451 -13.75 -23.58 -3.08
CA ALA A 451 -14.09 -23.33 -4.48
C ALA A 451 -14.33 -24.67 -5.21
N GLY A 452 -15.59 -25.03 -5.42
CA GLY A 452 -15.95 -26.37 -5.89
C GLY A 452 -15.51 -27.44 -4.90
N ASP A 453 -14.76 -28.42 -5.37
CA ASP A 453 -14.22 -29.51 -4.56
C ASP A 453 -12.90 -29.14 -3.85
N ASP A 454 -12.30 -27.99 -4.17
CA ASP A 454 -11.08 -27.52 -3.50
C ASP A 454 -11.43 -26.84 -2.17
N ARG A 455 -10.93 -27.39 -1.07
CA ARG A 455 -11.20 -26.91 0.29
C ARG A 455 -9.91 -26.74 1.06
N ARG A 456 -9.83 -25.65 1.83
CA ARG A 456 -8.74 -25.39 2.78
C ARG A 456 -9.31 -24.95 4.13
N LEU A 457 -8.78 -25.55 5.20
CA LEU A 457 -8.98 -25.03 6.53
C LEU A 457 -7.76 -24.22 6.95
N VAL A 458 -8.01 -23.06 7.51
CA VAL A 458 -6.97 -22.19 8.05
C VAL A 458 -7.23 -22.01 9.53
N ILE A 459 -6.20 -22.24 10.34
CA ILE A 459 -6.28 -22.12 11.79
C ILE A 459 -5.12 -21.27 12.24
N ILE A 460 -5.40 -20.19 12.97
CA ILE A 460 -4.43 -19.22 13.46
C ILE A 460 -4.61 -19.09 14.97
N ASN A 461 -3.58 -19.43 15.71
CA ASN A 461 -3.52 -19.28 17.16
C ASN A 461 -2.82 -17.95 17.50
N PHE A 462 -3.56 -17.04 18.10
CA PHE A 462 -3.07 -15.72 18.53
C PHE A 462 -2.48 -15.76 19.94
N GLY A 463 -2.76 -16.83 20.70
CA GLY A 463 -2.25 -17.04 22.05
C GLY A 463 -0.79 -17.49 22.06
N ASP A 464 -0.16 -17.44 23.25
CA ASP A 464 1.24 -17.84 23.45
C ASP A 464 1.37 -19.31 23.89
N ARG A 465 0.28 -20.10 23.85
CA ARG A 465 0.24 -21.53 24.20
C ARG A 465 -0.42 -22.32 23.09
N ASP A 466 -0.02 -23.58 22.98
CA ASP A 466 -0.65 -24.53 22.08
C ASP A 466 -2.15 -24.63 22.31
N ALA A 467 -2.91 -24.63 21.23
CA ALA A 467 -4.36 -24.71 21.26
C ALA A 467 -4.85 -26.02 20.59
N PRO A 468 -5.67 -26.84 21.31
CA PRO A 468 -6.34 -27.97 20.70
C PRO A 468 -7.48 -27.45 19.81
N VAL A 469 -7.40 -27.73 18.50
CA VAL A 469 -8.38 -27.33 17.49
C VAL A 469 -8.60 -28.49 16.54
N PRO A 470 -9.51 -29.43 16.86
CA PRO A 470 -9.79 -30.55 15.97
C PRO A 470 -10.40 -30.03 14.66
N ALA A 471 -9.90 -30.52 13.54
CA ALA A 471 -10.43 -30.18 12.23
C ALA A 471 -11.72 -31.00 11.94
N PRO A 472 -12.80 -30.36 11.46
CA PRO A 472 -14.04 -31.08 11.17
C PRO A 472 -13.94 -31.94 9.89
N GLY A 473 -14.50 -33.14 9.92
CA GLY A 473 -14.94 -33.87 8.72
C GLY A 473 -13.86 -34.47 7.84
N GLY A 474 -12.94 -35.27 8.34
CA GLY A 474 -12.08 -36.14 7.53
C GLY A 474 -10.57 -36.00 7.85
N PRO A 475 -9.71 -36.78 7.18
CA PRO A 475 -8.27 -36.62 7.35
C PRO A 475 -7.81 -35.34 6.65
N TRP A 476 -7.31 -34.40 7.44
CA TRP A 476 -6.70 -33.17 6.95
C TRP A 476 -5.18 -33.30 6.99
N ARG A 477 -4.52 -32.80 5.95
CA ARG A 477 -3.06 -32.74 5.89
C ARG A 477 -2.57 -31.29 5.93
N VAL A 478 -1.42 -31.11 6.57
CA VAL A 478 -0.75 -29.81 6.63
C VAL A 478 -0.23 -29.48 5.23
N GLU A 479 -0.72 -28.41 4.63
CA GLU A 479 -0.18 -27.86 3.37
C GLU A 479 0.89 -26.81 3.64
N VAL A 480 0.69 -25.93 4.64
CA VAL A 480 1.69 -24.95 5.11
C VAL A 480 1.54 -24.79 6.63
N SER A 481 2.68 -24.80 7.32
CA SER A 481 2.78 -24.49 8.76
C SER A 481 3.74 -23.33 9.00
N THR A 482 3.50 -22.57 10.07
CA THR A 482 4.43 -21.55 10.58
C THR A 482 5.64 -22.15 11.31
N GLU A 483 5.55 -23.39 11.76
CA GLU A 483 6.67 -24.15 12.31
C GLU A 483 7.54 -24.80 11.21
N GLU A 484 8.45 -25.65 11.60
CA GLU A 484 9.27 -26.42 10.65
C GLU A 484 8.38 -27.14 9.63
N PRO A 485 8.85 -27.30 8.38
CA PRO A 485 8.02 -27.84 7.31
C PRO A 485 7.53 -29.25 7.68
N SER A 486 6.28 -29.36 8.10
CA SER A 486 5.53 -30.60 8.27
C SER A 486 4.58 -30.85 7.11
N ASP A 487 4.91 -30.27 5.93
CA ASP A 487 4.11 -30.33 4.72
C ASP A 487 3.82 -31.80 4.33
N GLY A 488 2.53 -32.13 4.17
CA GLY A 488 2.06 -33.49 3.87
C GLY A 488 1.76 -34.38 5.08
N GLU A 489 2.11 -33.98 6.30
CA GLU A 489 1.77 -34.73 7.52
C GLU A 489 0.27 -34.63 7.84
N GLU A 490 -0.26 -35.66 8.50
CA GLU A 490 -1.63 -35.62 8.99
C GLU A 490 -1.74 -34.62 10.14
N TYR A 491 -2.77 -33.77 10.11
CA TYR A 491 -2.97 -32.76 11.14
C TYR A 491 -3.34 -33.40 12.49
N ALA A 492 -2.52 -33.18 13.51
CA ALA A 492 -2.67 -33.77 14.83
C ALA A 492 -3.75 -33.13 15.75
N GLY A 493 -4.45 -32.07 15.26
CA GLY A 493 -5.49 -31.40 16.04
C GLY A 493 -4.97 -30.37 17.04
N ILE A 494 -3.71 -29.92 16.90
CA ILE A 494 -3.08 -28.91 17.78
C ILE A 494 -2.41 -27.88 16.91
N VAL A 495 -2.56 -26.60 17.26
CA VAL A 495 -1.84 -25.48 16.65
C VAL A 495 -0.97 -24.80 17.70
N PRO A 496 0.35 -24.72 17.46
CA PRO A 496 1.27 -24.04 18.38
C PRO A 496 0.91 -22.56 18.58
N GLY A 497 1.32 -22.00 19.68
CA GLY A 497 1.06 -20.62 19.99
C GLY A 497 2.31 -19.78 20.24
N PRO A 498 2.45 -18.61 19.55
CA PRO A 498 1.64 -18.15 18.42
C PRO A 498 2.02 -18.85 17.12
N GLY A 499 1.02 -19.27 16.34
CA GLY A 499 1.29 -20.02 15.10
C GLY A 499 0.07 -20.18 14.22
N ALA A 500 0.25 -20.82 13.07
CA ALA A 500 -0.84 -21.06 12.14
C ALA A 500 -0.57 -22.24 11.21
N VAL A 501 -1.66 -22.86 10.73
CA VAL A 501 -1.62 -23.92 9.74
C VAL A 501 -2.65 -23.70 8.63
N VAL A 502 -2.28 -24.08 7.42
CA VAL A 502 -3.18 -24.26 6.28
C VAL A 502 -3.29 -25.75 6.01
N LEU A 503 -4.50 -26.27 6.01
CA LEU A 503 -4.78 -27.68 5.82
C LEU A 503 -5.51 -27.91 4.49
N SER A 504 -5.18 -29.02 3.83
CA SER A 504 -5.87 -29.51 2.62
C SER A 504 -6.55 -30.85 2.90
N ASP A 505 -7.68 -31.10 2.24
CA ASP A 505 -8.38 -32.40 2.27
C ASP A 505 -7.93 -33.33 1.12
N ALA A 506 -7.15 -32.79 0.16
CA ALA A 506 -6.56 -33.57 -0.92
C ALA A 506 -5.18 -34.15 -0.53
N PRO A 507 -4.77 -35.30 -1.04
CA PRO A 507 -3.38 -35.73 -0.95
C PRO A 507 -2.48 -34.70 -1.64
N CYS A 508 -1.43 -34.26 -0.94
CA CYS A 508 -0.44 -33.30 -1.45
C CYS A 508 0.30 -33.83 -2.67
#